data_b2eddc741d86df21bd5f6e28bec70879
#
_entry.id   b2eddc741d86df21bd5f6e28bec70879
#
_cell.length_a   1.000
_cell.length_b   1.000
_cell.length_c   1.000
_cell.angle_alpha   90.00
_cell.angle_beta   90.00
_cell.angle_gamma   90.00
#
_symmetry.space_group_name_H-M   'P 1'
#
loop_
_entity.id
_entity.type
_entity.pdbx_description
1 polymer ?
#
loop_
_entity_poly.entity_id
_entity_poly.type
_entity_poly.pdbx_seq_one_letter_code
_entity_poly.pdbx_strand_id
1 'polypeptide(L)'
;NHKIGVTNQGANVANGKVTLVETNGGNAAFSLTNPNNRVDLGAYQYFLAKEGNNWVLANSKNAVTPTPPVAPVTPNKPVVTPSKPVVTPNKPVVTPTAPVLPSTPLLSDLANAQVSLRQAQLLLVEDNLSGIHQRLGEVKNGEKGNVWARNVNSRQKLAALSTGESETSGFKQNVHSLQVGADAAVTDNLRLGGFVGRSQANVDFNGDYGDGKVRSNSVGLYAAYLADNGIYVDNIVKYSRLHANSDLTEKRHYNAYTISSELGKRFNLVNDWTITPQAQLAWTHISSQENEDSLSSVYSRIGLRVAKGFALSNGWNLQPYAAVNAITSKNRSSKIHYANS
;
A
#
# COMPACT_ATOMS: atom_id res chain seq x y z
N ASN A 1 27.29 6.98 30.17
CA ASN A 1 26.20 6.56 29.28
C ASN A 1 25.32 5.58 30.02
N HIS A 2 24.06 5.96 30.19
CA HIS A 2 23.05 5.13 30.83
C HIS A 2 22.13 4.53 29.75
N LYS A 3 21.70 3.29 29.95
CA LYS A 3 20.79 2.59 29.03
C LYS A 3 19.41 2.43 29.67
N ILE A 4 18.37 2.65 28.90
CA ILE A 4 16.98 2.54 29.31
C ILE A 4 16.30 1.48 28.45
N GLY A 5 15.73 0.46 29.12
CA GLY A 5 14.84 -0.48 28.46
C GLY A 5 13.39 -0.06 28.69
N VAL A 6 12.59 -0.04 27.63
CA VAL A 6 11.17 0.32 27.71
C VAL A 6 10.33 -0.84 27.26
N THR A 7 9.33 -1.20 28.06
CA THR A 7 8.35 -2.22 27.74
C THR A 7 6.98 -1.56 27.61
N ASN A 8 6.33 -1.78 26.46
CA ASN A 8 4.97 -1.30 26.23
C ASN A 8 3.97 -2.20 26.97
N GLN A 9 3.16 -1.59 27.84
CA GLN A 9 2.07 -2.26 28.54
C GLN A 9 0.67 -1.73 28.10
N GLY A 10 0.60 -1.10 26.94
CA GLY A 10 -0.66 -0.64 26.34
C GLY A 10 -1.19 0.69 26.88
N ALA A 11 -0.37 1.47 27.58
CA ALA A 11 -0.79 2.81 28.01
C ALA A 11 -0.87 3.79 26.84
N ASN A 12 -1.86 4.68 26.89
CA ASN A 12 -1.99 5.80 25.97
C ASN A 12 -0.86 6.80 26.16
N VAL A 13 -0.41 7.34 25.04
CA VAL A 13 0.57 8.41 25.03
C VAL A 13 -0.10 9.70 24.62
N ALA A 14 -0.33 10.59 25.58
CA ALA A 14 -0.86 11.92 25.31
C ALA A 14 0.17 12.76 24.53
N ASN A 15 -0.30 13.49 23.51
CA ASN A 15 0.51 14.43 22.73
C ASN A 15 1.76 13.84 22.05
N GLY A 16 1.81 12.54 21.83
CA GLY A 16 2.94 11.88 21.16
C GLY A 16 4.26 11.95 21.93
N LYS A 17 4.22 12.09 23.26
CA LYS A 17 5.37 12.22 24.12
C LYS A 17 5.18 11.58 25.48
N VAL A 18 6.24 10.91 25.99
CA VAL A 18 6.32 10.34 27.33
C VAL A 18 7.64 10.73 27.99
N THR A 19 7.63 11.33 29.16
CA THR A 19 8.84 11.60 29.92
C THR A 19 9.33 10.32 30.59
N LEU A 20 10.58 9.96 30.33
CA LEU A 20 11.22 8.78 30.94
C LEU A 20 12.15 9.17 32.09
N VAL A 21 12.88 10.27 31.96
CA VAL A 21 13.83 10.72 32.97
C VAL A 21 13.68 12.23 33.15
N GLU A 22 13.44 12.64 34.38
CA GLU A 22 13.49 14.04 34.80
C GLU A 22 14.83 14.31 35.45
N THR A 23 15.50 15.38 35.04
CA THR A 23 16.78 15.79 35.62
C THR A 23 16.81 17.28 35.89
N ASN A 24 17.56 17.67 36.94
CA ASN A 24 17.76 19.05 37.28
C ASN A 24 19.03 19.63 36.59
N GLY A 25 19.52 18.95 35.54
CA GLY A 25 20.72 19.29 34.82
C GLY A 25 21.78 18.19 34.89
N GLY A 26 22.96 18.46 34.36
CA GLY A 26 24.05 17.50 34.30
C GLY A 26 24.34 16.97 32.89
N ASN A 27 25.41 16.16 32.78
CA ASN A 27 25.93 15.66 31.51
C ASN A 27 25.60 14.18 31.26
N ALA A 28 24.60 13.62 31.98
CA ALA A 28 24.20 12.24 31.78
C ALA A 28 23.59 12.06 30.38
N ALA A 29 24.13 11.09 29.63
CA ALA A 29 23.58 10.70 28.34
C ALA A 29 22.86 9.36 28.47
N PHE A 30 21.68 9.28 27.89
CA PHE A 30 20.85 8.09 27.88
C PHE A 30 20.67 7.55 26.47
N SER A 31 20.51 6.25 26.35
CA SER A 31 20.16 5.56 25.10
C SER A 31 19.18 4.41 25.39
N LEU A 32 18.39 4.03 24.40
CA LEU A 32 17.50 2.87 24.52
C LEU A 32 18.29 1.58 24.32
N THR A 33 17.88 0.53 25.06
CA THR A 33 18.30 -0.85 24.78
C THR A 33 17.39 -1.55 23.77
N ASN A 34 16.25 -0.96 23.47
CA ASN A 34 15.28 -1.48 22.52
C ASN A 34 15.89 -1.55 21.11
N PRO A 35 15.53 -2.56 20.30
CA PRO A 35 16.01 -2.68 18.93
C PRO A 35 15.74 -1.40 18.13
N ASN A 36 16.69 -1.03 17.25
CA ASN A 36 16.62 0.16 16.40
C ASN A 36 16.47 1.50 17.14
N ASN A 37 16.77 1.54 18.44
CA ASN A 37 16.59 2.72 19.31
C ASN A 37 15.17 3.31 19.28
N ARG A 38 14.17 2.46 19.17
CA ARG A 38 12.77 2.88 19.12
C ARG A 38 11.88 2.00 19.98
N VAL A 39 10.72 2.54 20.28
CA VAL A 39 9.63 1.83 20.98
C VAL A 39 8.34 2.04 20.21
N ASP A 40 7.62 0.97 19.91
CA ASP A 40 6.29 1.04 19.32
C ASP A 40 5.26 1.15 20.45
N LEU A 41 4.55 2.28 20.48
CA LEU A 41 3.48 2.56 21.44
C LEU A 41 2.19 2.86 20.67
N GLY A 42 1.19 1.99 20.78
CA GLY A 42 -0.04 2.12 20.01
C GLY A 42 0.22 2.14 18.50
N ALA A 43 -0.28 3.19 17.84
CA ALA A 43 -0.18 3.32 16.39
C ALA A 43 1.17 3.83 15.87
N TYR A 44 2.07 4.31 16.74
CA TYR A 44 3.25 5.06 16.31
C TYR A 44 4.57 4.54 16.88
N GLN A 45 5.65 4.87 16.17
CA GLN A 45 7.03 4.68 16.63
C GLN A 45 7.47 5.89 17.47
N TYR A 46 8.13 5.60 18.59
CA TYR A 46 8.68 6.60 19.50
C TYR A 46 10.19 6.46 19.63
N PHE A 47 10.86 7.59 19.72
CA PHE A 47 12.31 7.70 19.80
C PHE A 47 12.71 8.49 21.03
N LEU A 48 13.88 8.18 21.60
CA LEU A 48 14.43 8.92 22.73
C LEU A 48 14.96 10.28 22.27
N ALA A 49 14.51 11.34 22.91
CA ALA A 49 14.95 12.71 22.65
C ALA A 49 15.19 13.46 23.94
N LYS A 50 16.00 14.51 23.89
CA LYS A 50 16.21 15.40 25.01
C LYS A 50 15.31 16.64 24.86
N GLU A 51 14.56 16.96 25.91
CA GLU A 51 13.72 18.14 26.00
C GLU A 51 14.12 18.93 27.25
N GLY A 52 14.80 20.05 27.08
CA GLY A 52 15.40 20.76 28.19
C GLY A 52 16.42 19.88 28.94
N ASN A 53 16.19 19.65 30.21
CA ASN A 53 17.00 18.75 31.04
C ASN A 53 16.45 17.31 31.09
N ASN A 54 15.27 17.07 30.53
CA ASN A 54 14.58 15.80 30.63
C ASN A 54 14.82 14.94 29.39
N TRP A 55 14.64 13.61 29.54
CA TRP A 55 14.68 12.66 28.45
C TRP A 55 13.28 12.08 28.22
N VAL A 56 12.81 12.20 26.99
CA VAL A 56 11.45 11.84 26.59
C VAL A 56 11.46 10.86 25.43
N LEU A 57 10.40 10.03 25.36
CA LEU A 57 10.04 9.35 24.14
C LEU A 57 9.11 10.27 23.33
N ALA A 58 9.42 10.50 22.06
CA ALA A 58 8.59 11.32 21.19
C ALA A 58 8.42 10.66 19.82
N ASN A 59 7.25 10.85 19.21
CA ASN A 59 6.95 10.29 17.88
C ASN A 59 7.28 11.24 16.73
N SER A 60 7.49 12.54 17.01
CA SER A 60 7.82 13.54 15.99
C SER A 60 8.55 14.74 16.58
N LYS A 61 9.15 15.55 15.71
CA LYS A 61 9.79 16.83 16.10
C LYS A 61 8.81 17.79 16.78
N ASN A 62 7.56 17.78 16.36
CA ASN A 62 6.53 18.68 16.90
C ASN A 62 6.09 18.33 18.32
N ALA A 63 6.36 17.09 18.77
CA ALA A 63 6.04 16.66 20.13
C ALA A 63 7.05 17.17 21.17
N VAL A 64 8.23 17.65 20.74
CA VAL A 64 9.30 18.13 21.61
C VAL A 64 9.40 19.64 21.54
N THR A 65 9.45 20.30 22.69
CA THR A 65 9.69 21.75 22.75
C THR A 65 11.14 22.04 22.33
N PRO A 66 11.40 22.92 21.35
CA PRO A 66 12.75 23.26 20.96
C PRO A 66 13.53 23.81 22.15
N THR A 67 14.73 23.26 22.39
CA THR A 67 15.64 23.86 23.37
C THR A 67 16.08 25.22 22.81
N PRO A 68 15.94 26.33 23.57
CA PRO A 68 16.45 27.62 23.12
C PRO A 68 17.91 27.50 22.76
N PRO A 69 18.42 28.19 21.71
CA PRO A 69 19.83 28.18 21.39
C PRO A 69 20.60 28.69 22.63
N VAL A 70 21.60 27.93 23.04
CA VAL A 70 22.52 28.38 24.09
C VAL A 70 23.12 29.67 23.60
N ALA A 71 22.94 30.78 24.35
CA ALA A 71 23.54 32.05 24.03
C ALA A 71 25.04 31.87 23.83
N PRO A 72 25.67 32.53 22.83
CA PRO A 72 27.08 32.40 22.61
C PRO A 72 27.83 32.81 23.89
N VAL A 73 28.61 31.89 24.44
CA VAL A 73 29.50 32.20 25.54
C VAL A 73 30.51 33.21 25.03
N THR A 74 30.45 34.41 25.52
CA THR A 74 31.46 35.47 25.22
C THR A 74 32.85 34.93 25.51
N PRO A 75 33.76 34.96 24.54
CA PRO A 75 35.11 34.45 24.80
C PRO A 75 35.81 35.32 25.85
N ASN A 76 36.16 34.71 26.96
CA ASN A 76 37.06 35.35 27.91
C ASN A 76 38.40 35.58 27.24
N LYS A 77 38.89 36.82 27.37
CA LYS A 77 40.16 37.36 26.89
C LYS A 77 41.34 36.38 27.09
N PRO A 78 42.15 36.10 26.07
CA PRO A 78 43.21 35.11 26.19
C PRO A 78 44.33 35.61 27.13
N VAL A 79 44.67 34.82 28.12
CA VAL A 79 45.95 34.93 28.84
C VAL A 79 46.97 34.14 28.03
N VAL A 80 47.94 34.87 27.47
CA VAL A 80 49.00 34.29 26.69
C VAL A 80 50.10 33.80 27.66
N THR A 81 50.28 32.50 27.73
CA THR A 81 51.52 31.86 28.20
C THR A 81 52.05 30.93 27.13
N PRO A 82 53.29 31.07 26.65
CA PRO A 82 53.77 30.17 25.59
C PRO A 82 54.20 28.83 26.19
N SER A 83 53.64 27.77 25.82
CA SER A 83 54.16 26.44 26.06
C SER A 83 54.10 25.59 24.77
N LYS A 84 55.21 24.89 24.57
CA LYS A 84 55.63 24.02 23.48
C LYS A 84 54.56 23.13 22.89
N PRO A 85 54.55 22.89 21.58
CA PRO A 85 53.52 22.00 20.96
C PRO A 85 53.83 20.54 21.28
N VAL A 86 52.90 19.89 21.95
CA VAL A 86 52.81 18.43 22.01
C VAL A 86 51.80 17.99 20.94
N VAL A 87 52.31 17.41 19.87
CA VAL A 87 51.51 16.80 18.83
C VAL A 87 51.10 15.43 19.34
N THR A 88 49.86 15.29 19.81
CA THR A 88 49.18 14.03 19.98
C THR A 88 48.21 13.86 18.81
N PRO A 89 48.23 12.73 18.10
CA PRO A 89 47.26 12.51 17.02
C PRO A 89 45.86 12.33 17.62
N ASN A 90 45.00 13.30 17.37
CA ASN A 90 43.57 13.18 17.71
C ASN A 90 42.93 12.10 16.87
N LYS A 91 42.63 10.98 17.50
CA LYS A 91 41.65 10.01 17.00
C LYS A 91 40.31 10.74 16.84
N PRO A 92 39.61 10.65 15.71
CA PRO A 92 38.33 11.32 15.57
C PRO A 92 37.37 10.79 16.61
N VAL A 93 36.94 11.65 17.51
CA VAL A 93 35.83 11.38 18.43
C VAL A 93 34.57 11.42 17.59
N VAL A 94 34.07 10.26 17.21
CA VAL A 94 32.73 10.13 16.64
C VAL A 94 31.76 10.44 17.77
N THR A 95 31.29 11.67 17.82
CA THR A 95 30.15 12.04 18.66
C THR A 95 28.95 11.28 18.16
N PRO A 96 28.24 10.46 18.99
CA PRO A 96 27.03 9.82 18.56
C PRO A 96 26.03 10.92 18.17
N THR A 97 25.67 10.96 16.90
CA THR A 97 24.65 11.87 16.42
C THR A 97 23.35 11.48 17.13
N ALA A 98 22.73 12.43 17.83
CA ALA A 98 21.44 12.22 18.46
C ALA A 98 20.43 11.76 17.39
N PRO A 99 19.58 10.77 17.66
CA PRO A 99 18.59 10.32 16.69
C PRO A 99 17.72 11.49 16.26
N VAL A 100 17.64 11.70 14.95
CA VAL A 100 16.82 12.78 14.38
C VAL A 100 15.37 12.32 14.42
N LEU A 101 14.51 13.02 15.17
CA LEU A 101 13.09 12.76 15.21
C LEU A 101 12.46 12.98 13.83
N PRO A 102 11.52 12.12 13.40
CA PRO A 102 10.80 12.34 12.15
C PRO A 102 9.93 13.59 12.21
N SER A 103 9.69 14.20 11.07
CA SER A 103 8.80 15.38 10.97
C SER A 103 7.34 14.98 11.14
N THR A 104 6.96 13.84 10.59
CA THR A 104 5.63 13.23 10.72
C THR A 104 5.76 11.93 11.51
N PRO A 105 4.82 11.60 12.41
CA PRO A 105 4.86 10.33 13.13
C PRO A 105 4.87 9.14 12.19
N LEU A 106 5.77 8.18 12.43
CA LEU A 106 5.83 6.92 11.70
C LEU A 106 4.94 5.89 12.38
N LEU A 107 4.22 5.11 11.58
CA LEU A 107 3.38 4.04 12.10
C LEU A 107 4.24 2.95 12.77
N SER A 108 3.72 2.39 13.88
CA SER A 108 4.26 1.17 14.47
C SER A 108 4.21 0.02 13.47
N ASP A 109 4.99 -1.04 13.68
CA ASP A 109 5.00 -2.20 12.79
C ASP A 109 3.60 -2.81 12.63
N LEU A 110 2.86 -2.93 13.74
CA LEU A 110 1.49 -3.45 13.73
C LEU A 110 0.54 -2.55 12.94
N ALA A 111 0.56 -1.24 13.19
CA ALA A 111 -0.29 -0.29 12.49
C ALA A 111 0.01 -0.25 10.99
N ASN A 112 1.29 -0.23 10.63
CA ASN A 112 1.71 -0.26 9.24
C ASN A 112 1.26 -1.54 8.53
N ALA A 113 1.37 -2.69 9.18
CA ALA A 113 0.91 -3.97 8.64
C ALA A 113 -0.61 -3.95 8.40
N GLN A 114 -1.39 -3.48 9.35
CA GLN A 114 -2.85 -3.41 9.22
C GLN A 114 -3.30 -2.48 8.09
N VAL A 115 -2.77 -1.26 8.01
CA VAL A 115 -3.09 -0.31 6.95
C VAL A 115 -2.64 -0.83 5.59
N SER A 116 -1.41 -1.34 5.50
CA SER A 116 -0.85 -1.85 4.24
C SER A 116 -1.60 -3.07 3.73
N LEU A 117 -2.03 -3.98 4.59
CA LEU A 117 -2.84 -5.14 4.19
C LEU A 117 -4.22 -4.73 3.67
N ARG A 118 -4.83 -3.67 4.19
CA ARG A 118 -6.08 -3.12 3.63
C ARG A 118 -5.87 -2.60 2.21
N GLN A 119 -4.79 -1.88 1.98
CA GLN A 119 -4.42 -1.40 0.64
C GLN A 119 -4.09 -2.55 -0.31
N ALA A 120 -3.38 -3.57 0.17
CA ALA A 120 -3.06 -4.77 -0.60
C ALA A 120 -4.32 -5.55 -1.02
N GLN A 121 -5.32 -5.65 -0.14
CA GLN A 121 -6.63 -6.25 -0.46
C GLN A 121 -7.31 -5.51 -1.60
N LEU A 122 -7.35 -4.19 -1.54
CA LEU A 122 -7.96 -3.36 -2.57
C LEU A 122 -7.27 -3.55 -3.92
N LEU A 123 -5.94 -3.50 -3.96
CA LEU A 123 -5.16 -3.73 -5.17
C LEU A 123 -5.38 -5.13 -5.75
N LEU A 124 -5.49 -6.15 -4.90
CA LEU A 124 -5.78 -7.52 -5.33
C LEU A 124 -7.15 -7.63 -6.00
N VAL A 125 -8.17 -7.02 -5.42
CA VAL A 125 -9.54 -7.00 -5.97
C VAL A 125 -9.56 -6.28 -7.32
N GLU A 126 -8.88 -5.17 -7.45
CA GLU A 126 -8.79 -4.39 -8.69
C GLU A 126 -8.01 -5.13 -9.78
N ASP A 127 -6.92 -5.81 -9.43
CA ASP A 127 -6.13 -6.62 -10.36
C ASP A 127 -6.95 -7.78 -10.94
N ASN A 128 -7.67 -8.49 -10.09
CA ASN A 128 -8.56 -9.58 -10.51
C ASN A 128 -9.68 -9.09 -11.44
N LEU A 129 -10.22 -7.91 -11.17
CA LEU A 129 -11.25 -7.27 -12.00
C LEU A 129 -10.71 -6.94 -13.40
N SER A 130 -9.51 -6.41 -13.49
CA SER A 130 -8.84 -6.09 -14.75
C SER A 130 -8.67 -7.33 -15.64
N GLY A 131 -8.38 -8.48 -15.04
CA GLY A 131 -8.28 -9.75 -15.75
C GLY A 131 -9.59 -10.17 -16.41
N ILE A 132 -10.73 -9.97 -15.75
CA ILE A 132 -12.06 -10.28 -16.31
C ILE A 132 -12.38 -9.33 -17.48
N HIS A 133 -12.19 -8.03 -17.31
CA HIS A 133 -12.42 -7.06 -18.40
C HIS A 133 -11.51 -7.34 -19.61
N GLN A 134 -10.28 -7.72 -19.40
CA GLN A 134 -9.37 -8.12 -20.47
C GLN A 134 -9.90 -9.34 -21.24
N ARG A 135 -10.39 -10.35 -20.51
CA ARG A 135 -11.01 -11.55 -21.13
C ARG A 135 -12.23 -11.17 -21.98
N LEU A 136 -13.12 -10.33 -21.47
CA LEU A 136 -14.29 -9.88 -22.20
C LEU A 136 -13.92 -9.11 -23.47
N GLY A 137 -12.81 -8.37 -23.43
CA GLY A 137 -12.27 -7.68 -24.60
C GLY A 137 -11.78 -8.60 -25.72
N GLU A 138 -11.56 -9.87 -25.46
CA GLU A 138 -11.13 -10.88 -26.44
C GLU A 138 -12.30 -11.60 -27.14
N VAL A 139 -13.51 -11.46 -26.61
CA VAL A 139 -14.72 -12.13 -27.16
C VAL A 139 -15.21 -11.41 -28.42
N LYS A 140 -15.58 -12.19 -29.42
CA LYS A 140 -16.12 -11.68 -30.69
C LYS A 140 -17.60 -12.10 -30.85
N ASN A 141 -18.36 -11.29 -31.61
CA ASN A 141 -19.72 -11.67 -31.98
C ASN A 141 -19.73 -12.94 -32.84
N GLY A 142 -20.75 -13.76 -32.67
CA GLY A 142 -20.90 -15.02 -33.37
C GLY A 142 -20.43 -16.26 -32.60
N GLU A 143 -19.67 -16.09 -31.51
CA GLU A 143 -19.32 -17.18 -30.60
C GLU A 143 -20.53 -17.55 -29.72
N LYS A 144 -20.98 -18.81 -29.75
CA LYS A 144 -22.19 -19.23 -29.04
C LYS A 144 -21.99 -19.42 -27.54
N GLY A 145 -20.91 -20.05 -27.16
CA GLY A 145 -20.58 -20.30 -25.74
C GLY A 145 -19.13 -20.62 -25.58
N ASN A 146 -18.58 -20.28 -24.42
CA ASN A 146 -17.18 -20.42 -24.11
C ASN A 146 -16.96 -20.84 -22.66
N VAL A 147 -16.02 -21.76 -22.45
CA VAL A 147 -15.40 -22.02 -21.15
C VAL A 147 -13.97 -21.48 -21.24
N TRP A 148 -13.54 -20.77 -20.22
CA TRP A 148 -12.24 -20.12 -20.23
C TRP A 148 -11.54 -20.28 -18.88
N ALA A 149 -10.23 -20.23 -18.89
CA ALA A 149 -9.39 -20.18 -17.71
C ALA A 149 -8.26 -19.16 -17.92
N ARG A 150 -7.93 -18.44 -16.86
CA ARG A 150 -6.81 -17.50 -16.85
C ARG A 150 -5.94 -17.76 -15.64
N ASN A 151 -4.64 -17.80 -15.88
CA ASN A 151 -3.63 -17.74 -14.84
C ASN A 151 -2.82 -16.45 -15.04
N VAL A 152 -2.87 -15.57 -14.04
CA VAL A 152 -2.21 -14.26 -14.10
C VAL A 152 -1.25 -14.13 -12.94
N ASN A 153 -0.03 -13.74 -13.25
CA ASN A 153 0.98 -13.38 -12.27
C ASN A 153 1.32 -11.91 -12.47
N SER A 154 1.23 -11.13 -11.43
CA SER A 154 1.54 -9.71 -11.46
C SER A 154 2.42 -9.30 -10.29
N ARG A 155 3.12 -8.19 -10.47
CA ARG A 155 3.91 -7.55 -9.43
C ARG A 155 3.46 -6.12 -9.31
N GLN A 156 3.12 -5.72 -8.09
CA GLN A 156 2.61 -4.39 -7.78
C GLN A 156 3.51 -3.72 -6.75
N LYS A 157 3.64 -2.40 -6.86
CA LYS A 157 4.39 -1.57 -5.91
C LYS A 157 3.50 -0.40 -5.51
N LEU A 158 3.40 -0.18 -4.21
CA LEU A 158 2.75 0.99 -3.65
C LEU A 158 3.78 1.82 -2.89
N ALA A 159 3.88 3.11 -3.22
CA ALA A 159 4.75 4.04 -2.51
C ALA A 159 4.21 4.33 -1.10
N ALA A 160 5.09 4.85 -0.24
CA ALA A 160 4.68 5.38 1.05
C ALA A 160 3.61 6.47 0.89
N LEU A 161 2.59 6.41 1.74
CA LEU A 161 1.50 7.39 1.76
C LEU A 161 1.60 8.19 3.05
N SER A 162 1.56 9.52 2.92
CA SER A 162 1.51 10.46 4.04
C SER A 162 0.14 11.13 4.08
N THR A 163 -0.47 11.14 5.25
CA THR A 163 -1.74 11.84 5.51
C THR A 163 -1.55 13.17 6.24
N GLY A 164 -0.31 13.55 6.57
CA GLY A 164 0.03 14.67 7.44
C GLY A 164 0.02 14.31 8.93
N GLU A 165 -0.70 13.27 9.33
CA GLU A 165 -0.74 12.74 10.71
C GLU A 165 0.17 11.52 10.88
N SER A 166 0.34 10.75 9.81
CA SER A 166 1.16 9.53 9.80
C SER A 166 1.65 9.21 8.40
N GLU A 167 2.62 8.31 8.32
CA GLU A 167 3.20 7.84 7.07
C GLU A 167 3.30 6.31 7.06
N THR A 168 2.83 5.68 5.97
CA THR A 168 3.00 4.25 5.73
C THR A 168 4.34 3.97 5.07
N SER A 169 4.83 2.72 5.17
CA SER A 169 6.08 2.31 4.51
C SER A 169 5.97 2.20 3.00
N GLY A 170 4.76 2.00 2.48
CA GLY A 170 4.57 1.41 1.17
C GLY A 170 4.93 -0.09 1.16
N PHE A 171 4.69 -0.76 0.05
CA PHE A 171 4.97 -2.19 -0.09
C PHE A 171 5.14 -2.62 -1.53
N LYS A 172 5.66 -3.84 -1.69
CA LYS A 172 5.66 -4.59 -2.95
C LYS A 172 4.84 -5.84 -2.75
N GLN A 173 4.06 -6.23 -3.75
CA GLN A 173 3.34 -7.49 -3.70
C GLN A 173 3.46 -8.27 -5.01
N ASN A 174 3.58 -9.59 -4.88
CA ASN A 174 3.47 -10.54 -5.97
C ASN A 174 2.12 -11.20 -5.91
N VAL A 175 1.36 -11.13 -6.98
CA VAL A 175 0.00 -11.67 -7.10
C VAL A 175 -0.02 -12.86 -8.04
N HIS A 176 -0.61 -13.95 -7.57
CA HIS A 176 -0.90 -15.14 -8.36
C HIS A 176 -2.40 -15.36 -8.36
N SER A 177 -3.02 -15.40 -9.54
CA SER A 177 -4.46 -15.54 -9.70
C SER A 177 -4.81 -16.62 -10.69
N LEU A 178 -5.81 -17.42 -10.35
CA LEU A 178 -6.46 -18.35 -11.25
C LEU A 178 -7.94 -18.02 -11.32
N GLN A 179 -8.45 -17.82 -12.52
CA GLN A 179 -9.86 -17.55 -12.80
C GLN A 179 -10.38 -18.55 -13.82
N VAL A 180 -11.55 -19.07 -13.58
CA VAL A 180 -12.24 -19.99 -14.47
C VAL A 180 -13.68 -19.50 -14.65
N GLY A 181 -14.15 -19.47 -15.86
CA GLY A 181 -15.49 -19.02 -16.15
C GLY A 181 -16.10 -19.66 -17.39
N ALA A 182 -17.38 -19.37 -17.57
CA ALA A 182 -18.11 -19.77 -18.73
C ALA A 182 -19.14 -18.69 -19.09
N ASP A 183 -19.40 -18.55 -20.36
CA ASP A 183 -20.41 -17.63 -20.88
C ASP A 183 -21.13 -18.19 -22.10
N ALA A 184 -22.27 -17.61 -22.40
CA ALA A 184 -23.04 -17.94 -23.58
C ALA A 184 -23.66 -16.69 -24.20
N ALA A 185 -23.75 -16.67 -25.50
CA ALA A 185 -24.47 -15.65 -26.22
C ALA A 185 -25.99 -15.81 -26.01
N VAL A 186 -26.63 -14.79 -25.47
CA VAL A 186 -28.09 -14.70 -25.32
C VAL A 186 -28.69 -14.14 -26.60
N THR A 187 -28.05 -13.20 -27.21
CA THR A 187 -28.32 -12.68 -28.56
C THR A 187 -27.00 -12.62 -29.32
N ASP A 188 -27.02 -12.21 -30.58
CA ASP A 188 -25.82 -12.03 -31.39
C ASP A 188 -24.86 -11.01 -30.79
N ASN A 189 -25.34 -10.09 -29.97
CA ASN A 189 -24.57 -8.97 -29.41
C ASN A 189 -24.40 -9.06 -27.89
N LEU A 190 -25.26 -9.80 -27.18
CA LEU A 190 -25.26 -9.89 -25.73
C LEU A 190 -24.77 -11.26 -25.26
N ARG A 191 -23.79 -11.25 -24.36
CA ARG A 191 -23.23 -12.43 -23.71
C ARG A 191 -23.37 -12.31 -22.19
N LEU A 192 -23.84 -13.37 -21.57
CA LEU A 192 -23.90 -13.49 -20.10
C LEU A 192 -23.00 -14.62 -19.65
N GLY A 193 -22.37 -14.44 -18.53
CA GLY A 193 -21.48 -15.45 -17.97
C GLY A 193 -21.24 -15.30 -16.48
N GLY A 194 -20.49 -16.26 -15.96
CA GLY A 194 -20.07 -16.31 -14.59
C GLY A 194 -18.65 -16.84 -14.45
N PHE A 195 -18.06 -16.60 -13.31
CA PHE A 195 -16.69 -17.03 -13.01
C PHE A 195 -16.49 -17.30 -11.54
N VAL A 196 -15.46 -18.09 -11.27
CA VAL A 196 -14.88 -18.27 -9.94
C VAL A 196 -13.39 -17.98 -10.04
N GLY A 197 -12.81 -17.52 -8.95
CA GLY A 197 -11.40 -17.17 -8.92
C GLY A 197 -10.77 -17.45 -7.57
N ARG A 198 -9.48 -17.70 -7.60
CA ARG A 198 -8.62 -17.82 -6.41
C ARG A 198 -7.36 -17.01 -6.64
N SER A 199 -6.99 -16.20 -5.66
CA SER A 199 -5.81 -15.34 -5.74
C SER A 199 -5.04 -15.34 -4.45
N GLN A 200 -3.74 -15.10 -4.55
CA GLN A 200 -2.85 -14.90 -3.43
C GLN A 200 -1.90 -13.76 -3.74
N ALA A 201 -1.76 -12.82 -2.80
CA ALA A 201 -0.75 -11.80 -2.80
C ALA A 201 0.24 -12.04 -1.66
N ASN A 202 1.53 -12.06 -1.98
CA ASN A 202 2.61 -12.01 -1.01
C ASN A 202 3.09 -10.56 -0.92
N VAL A 203 2.97 -9.97 0.26
CA VAL A 203 3.18 -8.53 0.49
C VAL A 203 4.45 -8.34 1.29
N ASP A 204 5.41 -7.60 0.74
CA ASP A 204 6.62 -7.17 1.44
C ASP A 204 6.50 -5.69 1.79
N PHE A 205 6.40 -5.36 3.07
CA PHE A 205 6.40 -3.98 3.52
C PHE A 205 7.79 -3.37 3.34
N ASN A 206 7.87 -2.17 2.77
CA ASN A 206 9.15 -1.52 2.55
C ASN A 206 9.86 -1.22 3.87
N GLY A 207 11.17 -1.34 3.89
CA GLY A 207 11.97 -1.19 5.11
C GLY A 207 11.86 -2.42 6.02
N ASP A 208 12.04 -2.22 7.32
CA ASP A 208 12.08 -3.28 8.34
C ASP A 208 10.70 -3.58 8.95
N TYR A 209 9.63 -3.44 8.17
CA TYR A 209 8.26 -3.62 8.66
C TYR A 209 7.71 -5.04 8.52
N GLY A 210 8.47 -5.95 7.91
CA GLY A 210 8.07 -7.33 7.73
C GLY A 210 7.24 -7.59 6.47
N ASP A 211 6.45 -8.64 6.50
CA ASP A 211 5.66 -9.13 5.38
C ASP A 211 4.25 -9.56 5.79
N GLY A 212 3.42 -9.86 4.80
CA GLY A 212 2.08 -10.36 4.99
C GLY A 212 1.57 -11.10 3.76
N LYS A 213 0.37 -11.68 3.91
CA LYS A 213 -0.32 -12.39 2.83
C LYS A 213 -1.77 -11.98 2.77
N VAL A 214 -2.28 -11.90 1.55
CA VAL A 214 -3.71 -11.75 1.27
C VAL A 214 -4.14 -12.88 0.34
N ARG A 215 -5.23 -13.57 0.70
CA ARG A 215 -5.86 -14.58 -0.13
C ARG A 215 -7.26 -14.17 -0.47
N SER A 216 -7.74 -14.53 -1.66
CA SER A 216 -9.08 -14.22 -2.14
C SER A 216 -9.69 -15.43 -2.81
N ASN A 217 -10.95 -15.71 -2.47
CA ASN A 217 -11.82 -16.57 -3.25
C ASN A 217 -12.98 -15.71 -3.76
N SER A 218 -13.24 -15.75 -5.05
CA SER A 218 -14.20 -14.87 -5.70
C SER A 218 -15.20 -15.67 -6.51
N VAL A 219 -16.41 -15.13 -6.62
CA VAL A 219 -17.45 -15.55 -7.53
C VAL A 219 -18.08 -14.31 -8.14
N GLY A 220 -18.42 -14.37 -9.41
CA GLY A 220 -19.03 -13.23 -10.07
C GLY A 220 -19.84 -13.60 -11.30
N LEU A 221 -20.58 -12.59 -11.75
CA LEU A 221 -21.38 -12.63 -12.97
C LEU A 221 -20.96 -11.45 -13.85
N TYR A 222 -21.09 -11.63 -15.15
CA TYR A 222 -20.86 -10.55 -16.10
C TYR A 222 -21.85 -10.57 -17.27
N ALA A 223 -22.03 -9.37 -17.82
CA ALA A 223 -22.78 -9.15 -19.05
C ALA A 223 -21.93 -8.31 -20.01
N ALA A 224 -21.71 -8.83 -21.20
CA ALA A 224 -20.93 -8.16 -22.22
C ALA A 224 -21.81 -7.90 -23.46
N TYR A 225 -21.92 -6.63 -23.83
CA TYR A 225 -22.62 -6.19 -25.03
C TYR A 225 -21.63 -5.64 -26.04
N LEU A 226 -21.67 -6.14 -27.27
CA LEU A 226 -20.85 -5.65 -28.37
C LEU A 226 -21.77 -5.33 -29.56
N ALA A 227 -21.92 -4.04 -29.88
CA ALA A 227 -22.68 -3.59 -31.01
C ALA A 227 -21.93 -3.85 -32.35
N ASP A 228 -22.66 -3.91 -33.44
CA ASP A 228 -22.08 -4.14 -34.77
C ASP A 228 -21.14 -3.03 -35.21
N ASN A 229 -21.33 -1.82 -34.70
CA ASN A 229 -20.43 -0.66 -34.96
C ASN A 229 -19.17 -0.65 -34.09
N GLY A 230 -18.96 -1.66 -33.23
CA GLY A 230 -17.79 -1.79 -32.38
C GLY A 230 -17.91 -1.17 -30.99
N ILE A 231 -19.00 -0.47 -30.67
CA ILE A 231 -19.26 0.02 -29.31
C ILE A 231 -19.57 -1.17 -28.41
N TYR A 232 -18.95 -1.21 -27.24
CA TYR A 232 -19.19 -2.27 -26.26
C TYR A 232 -19.40 -1.72 -24.86
N VAL A 233 -20.13 -2.46 -24.05
CA VAL A 233 -20.34 -2.22 -22.63
C VAL A 233 -20.20 -3.55 -21.90
N ASP A 234 -19.25 -3.62 -20.95
CA ASP A 234 -19.03 -4.78 -20.10
C ASP A 234 -19.37 -4.44 -18.66
N ASN A 235 -20.23 -5.23 -18.04
CA ASN A 235 -20.62 -5.06 -16.66
C ASN A 235 -20.25 -6.32 -15.86
N ILE A 236 -19.64 -6.12 -14.69
CA ILE A 236 -19.21 -7.18 -13.81
C ILE A 236 -19.71 -6.88 -12.40
N VAL A 237 -20.30 -7.90 -11.75
CA VAL A 237 -20.57 -7.91 -10.32
C VAL A 237 -19.78 -9.06 -9.70
N LYS A 238 -19.07 -8.80 -8.62
CA LYS A 238 -18.16 -9.75 -8.00
C LYS A 238 -18.28 -9.70 -6.48
N TYR A 239 -18.30 -10.87 -5.88
CA TYR A 239 -18.14 -11.06 -4.45
C TYR A 239 -16.81 -11.79 -4.19
N SER A 240 -16.06 -11.33 -3.22
CA SER A 240 -14.79 -11.94 -2.81
C SER A 240 -14.75 -12.12 -1.31
N ARG A 241 -14.28 -13.28 -0.87
CA ARG A 241 -13.91 -13.51 0.51
C ARG A 241 -12.41 -13.39 0.63
N LEU A 242 -11.95 -12.45 1.46
CA LEU A 242 -10.55 -12.11 1.65
C LEU A 242 -10.06 -12.63 2.99
N HIS A 243 -8.83 -13.13 3.01
CA HIS A 243 -8.10 -13.50 4.19
C HIS A 243 -6.78 -12.73 4.19
N ALA A 244 -6.52 -12.00 5.25
CA ALA A 244 -5.28 -11.25 5.41
C ALA A 244 -4.60 -11.62 6.72
N ASN A 245 -3.28 -11.79 6.68
CA ASN A 245 -2.46 -12.06 7.86
C ASN A 245 -1.03 -11.56 7.66
N SER A 246 -0.36 -11.32 8.77
CA SER A 246 1.08 -11.08 8.84
C SER A 246 1.64 -11.71 10.11
N ASP A 247 2.95 -11.64 10.29
CA ASP A 247 3.58 -12.12 11.53
C ASP A 247 3.14 -11.32 12.77
N LEU A 248 2.64 -10.10 12.57
CA LEU A 248 2.21 -9.18 13.61
C LEU A 248 0.70 -9.14 13.82
N THR A 249 -0.09 -9.60 12.85
CA THR A 249 -1.56 -9.59 12.88
C THR A 249 -2.10 -10.99 12.82
N GLU A 250 -3.17 -11.25 13.56
CA GLU A 250 -3.92 -12.49 13.43
C GLU A 250 -4.61 -12.56 12.06
N LYS A 251 -4.92 -13.77 11.65
CA LYS A 251 -5.66 -14.00 10.41
C LYS A 251 -7.06 -13.40 10.52
N ARG A 252 -7.39 -12.49 9.61
CA ARG A 252 -8.68 -11.80 9.53
C ARG A 252 -9.37 -12.11 8.21
N HIS A 253 -10.70 -12.11 8.26
CA HIS A 253 -11.56 -12.38 7.12
C HIS A 253 -12.36 -11.13 6.76
N TYR A 254 -12.49 -10.86 5.47
CA TYR A 254 -13.24 -9.74 4.95
C TYR A 254 -14.12 -10.17 3.80
N ASN A 255 -15.23 -9.46 3.62
CA ASN A 255 -16.09 -9.60 2.45
C ASN A 255 -15.90 -8.38 1.55
N ALA A 256 -15.70 -8.59 0.25
CA ALA A 256 -15.55 -7.53 -0.72
C ALA A 256 -16.61 -7.66 -1.82
N TYR A 257 -17.27 -6.55 -2.12
CA TYR A 257 -18.27 -6.44 -3.19
C TYR A 257 -17.73 -5.47 -4.22
N THR A 258 -17.83 -5.83 -5.50
CA THR A 258 -17.35 -5.01 -6.59
C THR A 258 -18.38 -4.95 -7.70
N ILE A 259 -18.64 -3.75 -8.19
CA ILE A 259 -19.43 -3.50 -9.41
C ILE A 259 -18.54 -2.70 -10.33
N SER A 260 -18.43 -3.14 -11.58
CA SER A 260 -17.60 -2.49 -12.59
C SER A 260 -18.31 -2.42 -13.93
N SER A 261 -18.11 -1.31 -14.64
CA SER A 261 -18.56 -1.12 -16.01
C SER A 261 -17.43 -0.59 -16.86
N GLU A 262 -17.24 -1.17 -18.02
CA GLU A 262 -16.31 -0.66 -19.04
C GLU A 262 -17.07 -0.34 -20.30
N LEU A 263 -16.83 0.84 -20.85
CA LEU A 263 -17.34 1.33 -22.13
C LEU A 263 -16.18 1.55 -23.08
N GLY A 264 -16.32 1.13 -24.31
CA GLY A 264 -15.32 1.38 -25.33
C GLY A 264 -15.86 1.24 -26.73
N LYS A 265 -15.00 1.49 -27.69
CA LYS A 265 -15.29 1.27 -29.11
C LYS A 265 -14.08 0.64 -29.79
N ARG A 266 -14.32 -0.48 -30.47
CA ARG A 266 -13.31 -1.17 -31.29
C ARG A 266 -13.31 -0.62 -32.68
N PHE A 267 -12.19 -0.04 -33.11
CA PHE A 267 -11.96 0.42 -34.47
C PHE A 267 -11.10 -0.62 -35.18
N ASN A 268 -11.65 -1.26 -36.21
CA ASN A 268 -10.89 -2.16 -37.08
C ASN A 268 -10.20 -1.34 -38.15
N LEU A 269 -8.88 -1.47 -38.20
CA LEU A 269 -8.02 -0.82 -39.18
C LEU A 269 -7.52 -1.83 -40.22
N VAL A 270 -6.81 -1.34 -41.24
CA VAL A 270 -6.19 -2.20 -42.26
C VAL A 270 -5.14 -3.15 -41.66
N ASN A 271 -4.89 -4.31 -42.29
CA ASN A 271 -3.90 -5.33 -41.89
C ASN A 271 -4.17 -5.92 -40.50
N ASP A 272 -5.42 -6.12 -40.12
CA ASP A 272 -5.85 -6.70 -38.84
C ASP A 272 -5.39 -5.92 -37.60
N TRP A 273 -5.12 -4.63 -37.73
CA TRP A 273 -4.93 -3.74 -36.61
C TRP A 273 -6.27 -3.34 -36.01
N THR A 274 -6.30 -3.28 -34.69
CA THR A 274 -7.47 -2.82 -33.90
C THR A 274 -7.02 -1.79 -32.88
N ILE A 275 -7.73 -0.67 -32.82
CA ILE A 275 -7.55 0.37 -31.80
C ILE A 275 -8.83 0.48 -30.99
N THR A 276 -8.72 0.42 -29.67
CA THR A 276 -9.87 0.42 -28.78
C THR A 276 -9.67 1.42 -27.65
N PRO A 277 -10.25 2.64 -27.77
CA PRO A 277 -10.39 3.53 -26.63
C PRO A 277 -11.37 2.95 -25.60
N GLN A 278 -11.06 3.10 -24.32
CA GLN A 278 -11.78 2.48 -23.20
C GLN A 278 -11.93 3.45 -22.04
N ALA A 279 -13.05 3.34 -21.34
CA ALA A 279 -13.28 3.97 -20.06
C ALA A 279 -13.93 2.97 -19.09
N GLN A 280 -13.45 2.92 -17.86
CA GLN A 280 -13.93 2.02 -16.82
C GLN A 280 -14.22 2.78 -15.54
N LEU A 281 -15.33 2.43 -14.90
CA LEU A 281 -15.68 2.88 -13.57
C LEU A 281 -16.01 1.64 -12.71
N ALA A 282 -15.37 1.53 -11.57
CA ALA A 282 -15.60 0.44 -10.63
C ALA A 282 -15.76 0.98 -9.21
N TRP A 283 -16.66 0.37 -8.47
CA TRP A 283 -16.84 0.59 -7.05
C TRP A 283 -16.56 -0.71 -6.29
N THR A 284 -15.79 -0.60 -5.22
CA THR A 284 -15.45 -1.72 -4.33
C THR A 284 -15.74 -1.34 -2.90
N HIS A 285 -16.36 -2.26 -2.16
CA HIS A 285 -16.58 -2.14 -0.73
C HIS A 285 -15.99 -3.37 -0.03
N ILE A 286 -15.09 -3.12 0.93
CA ILE A 286 -14.50 -4.15 1.79
C ILE A 286 -15.03 -3.97 3.20
N SER A 287 -15.53 -5.04 3.81
CA SER A 287 -16.18 -5.02 5.12
C SER A 287 -15.24 -4.57 6.24
N SER A 288 -15.84 -4.08 7.32
CA SER A 288 -15.17 -3.76 8.57
C SER A 288 -14.75 -5.01 9.36
N GLN A 289 -13.81 -4.82 10.28
CA GLN A 289 -13.43 -5.74 11.34
C GLN A 289 -13.34 -4.97 12.67
N GLU A 290 -13.11 -5.67 13.77
CA GLU A 290 -13.18 -5.14 15.14
C GLU A 290 -12.70 -3.69 15.33
N ASN A 291 -11.46 -3.40 14.91
CA ASN A 291 -10.83 -2.08 15.02
C ASN A 291 -10.60 -1.40 13.66
N GLU A 292 -11.17 -1.95 12.59
CA GLU A 292 -11.02 -1.44 11.23
C GLU A 292 -12.39 -1.08 10.66
N ASP A 293 -12.52 0.14 10.16
CA ASP A 293 -13.71 0.56 9.44
C ASP A 293 -13.79 -0.09 8.07
N SER A 294 -14.98 -0.13 7.50
CA SER A 294 -15.15 -0.54 6.11
C SER A 294 -14.39 0.38 5.17
N LEU A 295 -13.93 -0.18 4.05
CA LEU A 295 -13.22 0.54 3.00
C LEU A 295 -14.06 0.55 1.74
N SER A 296 -14.40 1.74 1.25
CA SER A 296 -15.02 1.91 -0.07
C SER A 296 -14.08 2.67 -0.99
N SER A 297 -13.98 2.21 -2.24
CA SER A 297 -13.13 2.82 -3.25
C SER A 297 -13.87 2.96 -4.56
N VAL A 298 -13.65 4.09 -5.24
CA VAL A 298 -14.07 4.32 -6.61
C VAL A 298 -12.83 4.35 -7.49
N TYR A 299 -12.78 3.44 -8.45
CA TYR A 299 -11.70 3.27 -9.40
C TYR A 299 -12.16 3.76 -10.77
N SER A 300 -11.38 4.64 -11.41
CA SER A 300 -11.64 5.15 -12.74
C SER A 300 -10.42 4.92 -13.62
N ARG A 301 -10.64 4.44 -14.84
CA ARG A 301 -9.59 4.19 -15.82
C ARG A 301 -10.02 4.70 -17.19
N ILE A 302 -9.11 5.39 -17.86
CA ILE A 302 -9.18 5.71 -19.27
C ILE A 302 -8.01 5.03 -19.95
N GLY A 303 -8.24 4.32 -21.03
CA GLY A 303 -7.21 3.56 -21.70
C GLY A 303 -7.34 3.54 -23.21
N LEU A 304 -6.25 3.15 -23.85
CA LEU A 304 -6.16 2.87 -25.27
C LEU A 304 -5.47 1.52 -25.43
N ARG A 305 -6.14 0.60 -26.14
CA ARG A 305 -5.57 -0.71 -26.49
C ARG A 305 -5.33 -0.77 -27.98
N VAL A 306 -4.16 -1.22 -28.36
CA VAL A 306 -3.78 -1.48 -29.76
C VAL A 306 -3.43 -2.96 -29.89
N ALA A 307 -4.04 -3.62 -30.84
CA ALA A 307 -3.81 -5.04 -31.09
C ALA A 307 -3.61 -5.30 -32.58
N LYS A 308 -2.87 -6.36 -32.90
CA LYS A 308 -2.71 -6.85 -34.27
C LYS A 308 -2.97 -8.34 -34.32
N GLY A 309 -3.82 -8.80 -35.23
CA GLY A 309 -4.06 -10.19 -35.49
C GLY A 309 -3.08 -10.77 -36.51
N PHE A 310 -2.56 -11.96 -36.22
CA PHE A 310 -1.74 -12.76 -37.12
C PHE A 310 -2.36 -14.13 -37.29
N ALA A 311 -2.62 -14.53 -38.56
CA ALA A 311 -2.97 -15.90 -38.86
C ALA A 311 -1.69 -16.66 -39.19
N LEU A 312 -1.40 -17.72 -38.41
CA LEU A 312 -0.25 -18.58 -38.61
C LEU A 312 -0.56 -19.74 -39.57
N SER A 313 0.45 -20.25 -40.28
CA SER A 313 0.31 -21.34 -41.26
C SER A 313 -0.17 -22.66 -40.67
N ASN A 314 -0.04 -22.87 -39.36
CA ASN A 314 -0.52 -24.03 -38.61
C ASN A 314 -1.98 -23.97 -38.15
N GLY A 315 -2.73 -22.95 -38.57
CA GLY A 315 -4.12 -22.70 -38.16
C GLY A 315 -4.24 -21.97 -36.84
N TRP A 316 -3.15 -21.57 -36.20
CA TRP A 316 -3.15 -20.77 -34.97
C TRP A 316 -3.34 -19.30 -35.28
N ASN A 317 -4.08 -18.63 -34.42
CA ASN A 317 -4.23 -17.17 -34.46
C ASN A 317 -3.45 -16.55 -33.28
N LEU A 318 -2.59 -15.60 -33.58
CA LEU A 318 -1.83 -14.83 -32.60
C LEU A 318 -2.33 -13.38 -32.61
N GLN A 319 -2.64 -12.84 -31.45
CA GLN A 319 -3.10 -11.46 -31.32
C GLN A 319 -2.32 -10.72 -30.21
N PRO A 320 -1.11 -10.26 -30.49
CA PRO A 320 -0.38 -9.41 -29.56
C PRO A 320 -1.11 -8.06 -29.39
N TYR A 321 -1.04 -7.52 -28.18
CA TYR A 321 -1.61 -6.21 -27.87
C TYR A 321 -0.72 -5.40 -26.94
N ALA A 322 -0.89 -4.09 -26.99
CA ALA A 322 -0.32 -3.15 -26.03
C ALA A 322 -1.44 -2.23 -25.54
N ALA A 323 -1.37 -1.83 -24.29
CA ALA A 323 -2.34 -0.93 -23.70
C ALA A 323 -1.66 0.15 -22.86
N VAL A 324 -2.18 1.37 -22.94
CA VAL A 324 -1.79 2.50 -22.08
C VAL A 324 -3.02 2.95 -21.31
N ASN A 325 -2.89 3.06 -19.99
CA ASN A 325 -3.99 3.43 -19.11
C ASN A 325 -3.60 4.56 -18.17
N ALA A 326 -4.54 5.48 -17.95
CA ALA A 326 -4.52 6.44 -16.86
C ALA A 326 -5.55 6.02 -15.82
N ILE A 327 -5.12 5.86 -14.57
CA ILE A 327 -5.94 5.31 -13.49
C ILE A 327 -6.01 6.33 -12.36
N THR A 328 -7.21 6.55 -11.84
CA THR A 328 -7.43 7.27 -10.58
C THR A 328 -8.28 6.42 -9.64
N SER A 329 -7.92 6.44 -8.38
CA SER A 329 -8.67 5.74 -7.34
C SER A 329 -8.93 6.69 -6.18
N LYS A 330 -10.19 6.78 -5.74
CA LYS A 330 -10.59 7.53 -4.55
C LYS A 330 -11.09 6.56 -3.49
N ASN A 331 -10.36 6.52 -2.38
CA ASN A 331 -10.76 5.76 -1.22
C ASN A 331 -11.64 6.63 -0.34
N ARG A 332 -12.86 6.19 -0.04
CA ARG A 332 -13.68 6.79 1.00
C ARG A 332 -13.30 6.15 2.33
N SER A 333 -12.87 6.98 3.26
CA SER A 333 -12.47 6.70 4.64
C SER A 333 -12.29 5.23 5.04
N SER A 334 -11.05 4.81 5.11
CA SER A 334 -10.64 3.64 5.88
C SER A 334 -9.97 4.14 7.15
N LYS A 335 -10.55 3.84 8.29
CA LYS A 335 -9.95 4.15 9.59
C LYS A 335 -9.66 2.86 10.34
N ILE A 336 -8.54 2.83 11.02
CA ILE A 336 -8.16 1.77 11.95
C ILE A 336 -8.11 2.41 13.32
N HIS A 337 -8.87 1.83 14.26
CA HIS A 337 -8.94 2.32 15.62
C HIS A 337 -8.03 1.48 16.51
N TYR A 338 -7.11 2.14 17.19
CA TYR A 338 -6.34 1.55 18.27
C TYR A 338 -7.01 1.85 19.60
N ALA A 339 -7.00 0.88 20.52
CA ALA A 339 -7.57 1.08 21.84
C ALA A 339 -7.02 2.39 22.40
N ASN A 340 -7.94 3.34 22.65
CA ASN A 340 -7.67 4.65 23.24
C ASN A 340 -7.10 5.73 22.29
N SER A 341 -7.32 5.66 21.01
CA SER A 341 -7.09 6.79 20.10
C SER A 341 -8.42 7.36 19.59
#